data_12d62386cb040a02c04a2d6ef90a5f97
#
_entry.id   12d62386cb040a02c04a2d6ef90a5f97
#
_cell.length_a   1.000
_cell.length_b   1.000
_cell.length_c   1.000
_cell.angle_alpha   90.00
_cell.angle_beta   90.00
_cell.angle_gamma   90.00
#
_symmetry.space_group_name_H-M   'P 1'
#
loop_
_entity.id
_entity.type
_entity.pdbx_description
1 polymer ?
#
loop_
_entity_poly.entity_id
_entity_poly.type
_entity_poly.pdbx_seq_one_letter_code
_entity_poly.pdbx_strand_id
1 'polypeptide(L)'
;MAKIDMSSLKVLVIDDEDFMRKLVGRVLHDIGVREVVSAENGAQGLGSVQALGSQIDVIICDLEMPTMDGTEFVDRLRKLPDAKMSKIPVVILTGHSDEEHIVKAVEKGINGYLVKPIAKNALEKRLSSAIMGPMIDPSKLKKS
;
A
#
# COMPACT_ATOMS: atom_id res chain seq x y z
N MET A 1 -7.18 -21.58 -11.05
CA MET A 1 -6.42 -20.42 -10.62
C MET A 1 -6.80 -20.02 -9.20
N ALA A 2 -5.82 -19.85 -8.36
CA ALA A 2 -6.07 -19.52 -6.98
C ALA A 2 -6.53 -18.07 -6.82
N LYS A 3 -7.47 -17.88 -5.93
CA LYS A 3 -7.93 -16.53 -5.56
C LYS A 3 -7.57 -16.29 -4.10
N ILE A 4 -7.25 -15.04 -3.82
CA ILE A 4 -6.99 -14.64 -2.46
C ILE A 4 -8.31 -14.51 -1.73
N ASP A 5 -8.37 -15.09 -0.54
CA ASP A 5 -9.51 -14.93 0.34
C ASP A 5 -9.36 -13.60 1.06
N MET A 6 -10.11 -12.61 0.62
CA MET A 6 -10.03 -11.28 1.20
C MET A 6 -10.35 -11.27 2.70
N SER A 7 -11.18 -12.20 3.15
CA SER A 7 -11.55 -12.23 4.57
C SER A 7 -10.40 -12.66 5.48
N SER A 8 -9.34 -13.22 4.92
CA SER A 8 -8.19 -13.64 5.70
C SER A 8 -7.12 -12.57 5.81
N LEU A 9 -7.28 -11.45 5.12
CA LEU A 9 -6.26 -10.42 5.05
C LEU A 9 -6.34 -9.43 6.21
N LYS A 10 -5.18 -9.00 6.68
CA LYS A 10 -5.06 -7.84 7.56
C LYS A 10 -4.38 -6.76 6.74
N VAL A 11 -5.07 -5.63 6.57
CA VAL A 11 -4.61 -4.53 5.72
C VAL A 11 -4.31 -3.32 6.57
N LEU A 12 -3.14 -2.73 6.37
CA LEU A 12 -2.78 -1.46 7.02
C LEU A 12 -3.02 -0.33 6.02
N VAL A 13 -3.81 0.65 6.43
CA VAL A 13 -4.12 1.82 5.60
C VAL A 13 -3.47 3.05 6.22
N ILE A 14 -2.62 3.72 5.46
CA ILE A 14 -1.90 4.91 5.91
C ILE A 14 -2.33 6.09 5.05
N ASP A 15 -2.96 7.08 5.67
CA ASP A 15 -3.41 8.29 4.97
C ASP A 15 -3.63 9.37 6.03
N ASP A 16 -3.17 10.59 5.75
CA ASP A 16 -3.32 11.67 6.71
C ASP A 16 -4.73 12.26 6.74
N GLU A 17 -5.56 11.94 5.75
CA GLU A 17 -6.94 12.42 5.70
C GLU A 17 -7.89 11.40 6.28
N ASP A 18 -8.58 11.80 7.34
CA ASP A 18 -9.54 10.93 8.02
C ASP A 18 -10.61 10.41 7.06
N PHE A 19 -11.13 11.31 6.22
CA PHE A 19 -12.16 10.95 5.26
C PHE A 19 -11.68 9.84 4.32
N MET A 20 -10.44 9.96 3.82
CA MET A 20 -9.90 8.97 2.90
C MET A 20 -9.65 7.63 3.59
N ARG A 21 -9.15 7.66 4.85
CA ARG A 21 -8.97 6.41 5.57
C ARG A 21 -10.29 5.67 5.73
N LYS A 22 -11.35 6.41 6.05
CA LYS A 22 -12.67 5.80 6.20
C LYS A 22 -13.20 5.28 4.87
N LEU A 23 -12.98 6.03 3.80
CA LEU A 23 -13.43 5.61 2.48
C LEU A 23 -12.74 4.32 2.04
N VAL A 24 -11.42 4.28 2.17
CA VAL A 24 -10.66 3.09 1.80
C VAL A 24 -11.10 1.91 2.68
N GLY A 25 -11.29 2.15 3.98
CA GLY A 25 -11.75 1.10 4.87
C GLY A 25 -13.10 0.53 4.46
N ARG A 26 -14.02 1.40 4.01
CA ARG A 26 -15.31 0.95 3.55
C ARG A 26 -15.20 0.11 2.27
N VAL A 27 -14.37 0.55 1.33
CA VAL A 27 -14.17 -0.21 0.10
C VAL A 27 -13.55 -1.57 0.42
N LEU A 28 -12.58 -1.60 1.33
CA LEU A 28 -11.99 -2.87 1.76
C LEU A 28 -13.04 -3.80 2.38
N HIS A 29 -13.89 -3.24 3.22
CA HIS A 29 -14.96 -4.02 3.81
C HIS A 29 -15.88 -4.60 2.73
N ASP A 30 -16.20 -3.79 1.73
CA ASP A 30 -17.09 -4.22 0.64
C ASP A 30 -16.51 -5.35 -0.19
N ILE A 31 -15.19 -5.45 -0.27
CA ILE A 31 -14.56 -6.56 -1.00
C ILE A 31 -14.24 -7.75 -0.09
N GLY A 32 -14.62 -7.66 1.18
CA GLY A 32 -14.54 -8.79 2.09
C GLY A 32 -13.43 -8.77 3.12
N VAL A 33 -12.62 -7.72 3.15
CA VAL A 33 -11.53 -7.63 4.13
C VAL A 33 -12.13 -7.39 5.52
N ARG A 34 -11.72 -8.20 6.50
CA ARG A 34 -12.28 -8.09 7.85
C ARG A 34 -11.42 -7.28 8.80
N GLU A 35 -10.12 -7.29 8.60
CA GLU A 35 -9.21 -6.61 9.52
C GLU A 35 -8.49 -5.48 8.83
N VAL A 36 -8.78 -4.26 9.26
CA VAL A 36 -8.16 -3.05 8.74
C VAL A 36 -7.55 -2.29 9.90
N VAL A 37 -6.26 -2.01 9.79
CA VAL A 37 -5.55 -1.19 10.76
C VAL A 37 -5.27 0.15 10.10
N SER A 38 -5.46 1.23 10.83
CA SER A 38 -5.31 2.59 10.29
C SER A 38 -4.12 3.30 10.93
N ALA A 39 -3.44 4.11 10.12
CA ALA A 39 -2.40 4.99 10.60
C ALA A 39 -2.55 6.34 9.92
N GLU A 40 -2.23 7.42 10.65
CA GLU A 40 -2.46 8.77 10.17
C GLU A 40 -1.27 9.36 9.45
N ASN A 41 -0.12 8.71 9.53
CA ASN A 41 1.08 9.20 8.88
C ASN A 41 2.09 8.05 8.77
N GLY A 42 3.19 8.33 8.07
CA GLY A 42 4.20 7.31 7.83
C GLY A 42 4.86 6.79 9.10
N ALA A 43 5.08 7.67 10.08
CA ALA A 43 5.71 7.25 11.33
C ALA A 43 4.80 6.27 12.09
N GLN A 44 3.50 6.58 12.16
CA GLN A 44 2.55 5.66 12.78
C GLN A 44 2.46 4.36 12.00
N GLY A 45 2.53 4.45 10.67
CA GLY A 45 2.53 3.26 9.82
C GLY A 45 3.69 2.35 10.13
N LEU A 46 4.88 2.91 10.26
CA LEU A 46 6.06 2.12 10.62
C LEU A 46 5.90 1.50 12.01
N GLY A 47 5.33 2.26 12.94
CA GLY A 47 5.06 1.74 14.27
C GLY A 47 4.10 0.55 14.24
N SER A 48 3.07 0.63 13.41
CA SER A 48 2.13 -0.47 13.25
C SER A 48 2.81 -1.70 12.65
N VAL A 49 3.69 -1.51 11.67
CA VAL A 49 4.45 -2.61 11.09
C VAL A 49 5.32 -3.27 12.16
N GLN A 50 6.00 -2.47 12.96
CA GLN A 50 6.87 -3.01 14.00
C GLN A 50 6.08 -3.75 15.08
N ALA A 51 4.88 -3.30 15.38
CA ALA A 51 4.04 -3.93 16.39
C ALA A 51 3.38 -5.21 15.89
N LEU A 52 2.92 -5.22 14.64
CA LEU A 52 2.13 -6.33 14.09
C LEU A 52 2.96 -7.26 13.20
N GLY A 53 4.03 -6.74 12.63
CA GLY A 53 4.97 -7.55 11.87
C GLY A 53 4.32 -8.27 10.71
N SER A 54 4.62 -9.54 10.59
CA SER A 54 4.17 -10.35 9.47
C SER A 54 2.67 -10.65 9.49
N GLN A 55 1.94 -10.17 10.51
CA GLN A 55 0.49 -10.29 10.50
C GLN A 55 -0.14 -9.37 9.47
N ILE A 56 0.57 -8.31 9.07
CA ILE A 56 0.06 -7.41 8.03
C ILE A 56 0.35 -8.05 6.69
N ASP A 57 -0.69 -8.25 5.90
CA ASP A 57 -0.57 -8.92 4.60
C ASP A 57 -0.28 -7.93 3.47
N VAL A 58 -0.78 -6.72 3.58
CA VAL A 58 -0.57 -5.70 2.55
C VAL A 58 -0.80 -4.32 3.17
N ILE A 59 -0.08 -3.34 2.64
CA ILE A 59 -0.18 -1.95 3.09
C ILE A 59 -0.73 -1.11 1.94
N ILE A 60 -1.72 -0.27 2.24
CA ILE A 60 -2.21 0.74 1.31
C ILE A 60 -1.75 2.08 1.87
N CYS A 61 -0.98 2.82 1.10
CA CYS A 61 -0.37 4.05 1.59
C CYS A 61 -0.60 5.19 0.61
N ASP A 62 -1.08 6.32 1.13
CA ASP A 62 -1.21 7.53 0.32
C ASP A 62 0.20 8.02 -0.04
N LEU A 63 0.34 8.49 -1.27
CA LEU A 63 1.63 9.00 -1.73
C LEU A 63 1.95 10.34 -1.10
N GLU A 64 0.96 11.22 -1.03
CA GLU A 64 1.18 12.60 -0.59
C GLU A 64 0.70 12.81 0.83
N MET A 65 1.65 12.90 1.74
CA MET A 65 1.37 13.15 3.16
C MET A 65 2.41 14.13 3.68
N PRO A 66 2.05 14.96 4.67
CA PRO A 66 3.04 15.86 5.25
C PRO A 66 4.09 15.09 6.04
N THR A 67 5.25 15.68 6.16
CA THR A 67 6.38 15.17 6.95
C THR A 67 7.05 13.96 6.33
N MET A 68 6.35 12.85 6.20
CA MET A 68 6.88 11.63 5.58
C MET A 68 5.88 11.18 4.53
N ASP A 69 6.20 11.37 3.26
CA ASP A 69 5.30 10.96 2.18
C ASP A 69 5.40 9.44 1.96
N GLY A 70 4.56 8.95 1.04
CA GLY A 70 4.50 7.51 0.79
C GLY A 70 5.82 6.93 0.29
N THR A 71 6.54 7.68 -0.52
CA THR A 71 7.83 7.22 -1.03
C THR A 71 8.84 7.04 0.10
N GLU A 72 8.89 8.00 1.00
CA GLU A 72 9.80 7.89 2.14
C GLU A 72 9.38 6.77 3.08
N PHE A 73 8.08 6.59 3.29
CA PHE A 73 7.59 5.49 4.10
C PHE A 73 8.07 4.15 3.53
N VAL A 74 7.91 3.97 2.21
CA VAL A 74 8.32 2.72 1.57
C VAL A 74 9.83 2.52 1.69
N ASP A 75 10.61 3.59 1.49
CA ASP A 75 12.05 3.50 1.63
C ASP A 75 12.45 2.99 3.01
N ARG A 76 11.83 3.54 4.05
CA ARG A 76 12.12 3.13 5.42
C ARG A 76 11.65 1.72 5.71
N LEU A 77 10.48 1.35 5.17
CA LEU A 77 9.95 0.01 5.33
C LEU A 77 10.91 -1.03 4.77
N ARG A 78 11.41 -0.78 3.56
CA ARG A 78 12.29 -1.74 2.89
C ARG A 78 13.65 -1.88 3.58
N LYS A 79 14.00 -0.91 4.42
CA LYS A 79 15.28 -0.95 5.16
C LYS A 79 15.16 -1.55 6.55
N LEU A 80 13.96 -2.00 6.95
CA LEU A 80 13.80 -2.65 8.24
C LEU A 80 14.61 -3.95 8.26
N PRO A 81 15.24 -4.26 9.40
CA PRO A 81 16.10 -5.45 9.47
C PRO A 81 15.35 -6.78 9.36
N ASP A 82 14.10 -6.82 9.77
CA ASP A 82 13.32 -8.05 9.68
C ASP A 82 12.88 -8.28 8.24
N ALA A 83 13.28 -9.42 7.66
CA ALA A 83 13.01 -9.69 6.26
C ALA A 83 11.52 -9.78 5.93
N LYS A 84 10.72 -10.28 6.86
CA LYS A 84 9.29 -10.39 6.62
C LYS A 84 8.64 -9.02 6.61
N MET A 85 9.01 -8.16 7.55
CA MET A 85 8.47 -6.80 7.58
C MET A 85 8.92 -5.98 6.38
N SER A 86 10.19 -6.11 6.01
CA SER A 86 10.74 -5.28 4.93
C SER A 86 10.16 -5.64 3.57
N LYS A 87 9.48 -6.77 3.44
CA LYS A 87 8.94 -7.23 2.17
C LYS A 87 7.42 -7.20 2.10
N ILE A 88 6.77 -6.61 3.09
CA ILE A 88 5.30 -6.53 3.07
C ILE A 88 4.87 -5.79 1.79
N PRO A 89 3.93 -6.35 1.03
CA PRO A 89 3.46 -5.69 -0.19
C PRO A 89 2.86 -4.32 0.08
N VAL A 90 3.17 -3.36 -0.79
CA VAL A 90 2.65 -1.99 -0.66
C VAL A 90 1.95 -1.59 -1.95
N VAL A 91 0.75 -1.05 -1.81
CA VAL A 91 0.00 -0.42 -2.89
C VAL A 91 -0.11 1.07 -2.55
N ILE A 92 0.37 1.91 -3.46
CA ILE A 92 0.33 3.36 -3.26
C ILE A 92 -0.96 3.92 -3.86
N LEU A 93 -1.60 4.83 -3.13
CA LEU A 93 -2.71 5.60 -3.65
C LEU A 93 -2.24 7.01 -3.93
N THR A 94 -2.59 7.55 -5.08
CA THR A 94 -2.16 8.89 -5.45
C THR A 94 -3.31 9.65 -6.07
N GLY A 95 -3.38 10.97 -5.81
CA GLY A 95 -4.38 11.83 -6.45
C GLY A 95 -3.98 12.25 -7.84
N HIS A 96 -2.78 11.92 -8.26
CA HIS A 96 -2.25 12.35 -9.55
C HIS A 96 -1.69 11.17 -10.32
N SER A 97 -1.78 11.26 -11.64
CA SER A 97 -1.14 10.28 -12.50
C SER A 97 0.29 10.73 -12.85
N ASP A 98 0.90 11.53 -11.99
CA ASP A 98 2.24 12.07 -12.20
C ASP A 98 3.25 10.93 -12.22
N GLU A 99 3.76 10.64 -13.40
CA GLU A 99 4.71 9.55 -13.59
C GLU A 99 5.97 9.71 -12.76
N GLU A 100 6.42 10.95 -12.59
CA GLU A 100 7.66 11.19 -11.88
C GLU A 100 7.57 10.72 -10.44
N HIS A 101 6.47 11.04 -9.76
CA HIS A 101 6.27 10.62 -8.38
C HIS A 101 6.07 9.12 -8.27
N ILE A 102 5.37 8.54 -9.24
CA ILE A 102 5.13 7.11 -9.26
C ILE A 102 6.43 6.35 -9.49
N VAL A 103 7.27 6.83 -10.42
CA VAL A 103 8.55 6.19 -10.69
C VAL A 103 9.43 6.18 -9.45
N LYS A 104 9.46 7.29 -8.70
CA LYS A 104 10.24 7.35 -7.47
C LYS A 104 9.76 6.30 -6.46
N ALA A 105 8.45 6.15 -6.32
CA ALA A 105 7.90 5.15 -5.41
C ALA A 105 8.26 3.74 -5.88
N VAL A 106 8.16 3.48 -7.17
CA VAL A 106 8.52 2.18 -7.73
C VAL A 106 9.98 1.86 -7.46
N GLU A 107 10.86 2.86 -7.57
CA GLU A 107 12.28 2.65 -7.31
C GLU A 107 12.55 2.28 -5.85
N LYS A 108 11.67 2.68 -4.94
CA LYS A 108 11.81 2.30 -3.54
C LYS A 108 11.22 0.93 -3.23
N GLY A 109 10.45 0.36 -4.14
CA GLY A 109 9.96 -1.00 -4.01
C GLY A 109 8.50 -1.14 -3.62
N ILE A 110 7.59 -0.75 -4.51
CA ILE A 110 6.16 -0.96 -4.29
C ILE A 110 5.65 -2.07 -5.19
N ASN A 111 4.48 -2.61 -4.83
CA ASN A 111 3.90 -3.73 -5.53
C ASN A 111 2.73 -3.34 -6.41
N GLY A 112 2.25 -2.11 -6.28
CA GLY A 112 1.19 -1.60 -7.11
C GLY A 112 0.87 -0.16 -6.77
N TYR A 113 0.07 0.48 -7.61
CA TYR A 113 -0.43 1.81 -7.33
C TYR A 113 -1.78 2.00 -8.00
N LEU A 114 -2.57 2.92 -7.46
CA LEU A 114 -3.86 3.29 -7.99
C LEU A 114 -4.01 4.79 -7.92
N VAL A 115 -4.66 5.36 -8.94
CA VAL A 115 -4.96 6.79 -8.96
C VAL A 115 -6.38 6.97 -8.42
N LYS A 116 -6.56 7.92 -7.50
CA LYS A 116 -7.88 8.23 -6.95
C LYS A 116 -8.75 8.86 -8.03
N PRO A 117 -10.06 8.66 -7.99
CA PRO A 117 -10.85 7.97 -6.97
C PRO A 117 -10.76 6.46 -7.09
N ILE A 118 -10.94 5.78 -5.97
CA ILE A 118 -10.70 4.35 -5.87
C ILE A 118 -11.97 3.57 -6.20
N ALA A 119 -11.88 2.70 -7.22
CA ALA A 119 -12.98 1.82 -7.56
C ALA A 119 -12.78 0.48 -6.87
N LYS A 120 -13.88 -0.11 -6.41
CA LYS A 120 -13.86 -1.36 -5.70
C LYS A 120 -13.13 -2.47 -6.47
N ASN A 121 -13.50 -2.66 -7.74
CA ASN A 121 -12.90 -3.74 -8.53
C ASN A 121 -11.42 -3.51 -8.79
N ALA A 122 -11.04 -2.24 -9.01
CA ALA A 122 -9.65 -1.91 -9.25
C ALA A 122 -8.81 -2.16 -8.00
N LEU A 123 -9.35 -1.82 -6.83
CA LEU A 123 -8.62 -2.06 -5.58
C LEU A 123 -8.47 -3.55 -5.33
N GLU A 124 -9.53 -4.31 -5.54
CA GLU A 124 -9.47 -5.76 -5.32
C GLU A 124 -8.41 -6.41 -6.21
N LYS A 125 -8.40 -6.06 -7.48
CA LYS A 125 -7.40 -6.59 -8.41
C LYS A 125 -6.00 -6.20 -8.01
N ARG A 126 -5.83 -4.95 -7.59
CA ARG A 126 -4.50 -4.46 -7.24
C ARG A 126 -3.96 -5.13 -5.98
N LEU A 127 -4.83 -5.37 -5.01
CA LEU A 127 -4.43 -6.09 -3.81
C LEU A 127 -3.99 -7.51 -4.14
N SER A 128 -4.76 -8.20 -4.96
CA SER A 128 -4.42 -9.56 -5.35
C SER A 128 -3.09 -9.61 -6.07
N SER A 129 -2.88 -8.69 -7.02
CA SER A 129 -1.62 -8.64 -7.77
C SER A 129 -0.44 -8.33 -6.86
N ALA A 130 -0.65 -7.41 -5.91
CA ALA A 130 0.44 -7.02 -5.01
C ALA A 130 0.85 -8.16 -4.10
N ILE A 131 -0.12 -8.90 -3.59
CA ILE A 131 0.16 -9.99 -2.66
C ILE A 131 0.76 -11.19 -3.39
N MET A 132 0.29 -11.48 -4.59
CA MET A 132 0.70 -12.68 -5.33
C MET A 132 1.92 -12.47 -6.21
N GLY A 133 2.25 -11.22 -6.52
CA GLY A 133 3.31 -10.93 -7.46
C GLY A 133 4.50 -10.23 -6.84
N PRO A 134 5.55 -9.98 -7.64
CA PRO A 134 6.72 -9.27 -7.18
C PRO A 134 6.48 -7.77 -7.14
N MET A 135 7.47 -7.05 -6.62
CA MET A 135 7.48 -5.60 -6.72
C MET A 135 7.51 -5.19 -8.18
N ILE A 136 7.02 -4.00 -8.47
CA ILE A 136 7.03 -3.48 -9.83
C ILE A 136 8.48 -3.28 -10.25
N ASP A 137 8.82 -3.76 -11.45
CA ASP A 137 10.14 -3.58 -12.02
C ASP A 137 10.23 -2.15 -12.59
N PRO A 138 11.15 -1.32 -12.08
CA PRO A 138 11.24 0.06 -12.58
C PRO A 138 11.46 0.15 -14.08
N SER A 139 12.14 -0.83 -14.67
CA SER A 139 12.41 -0.80 -16.11
C SER A 139 11.13 -0.92 -16.93
N LYS A 140 10.07 -1.47 -16.36
CA LYS A 140 8.80 -1.62 -17.05
C LYS A 140 8.03 -0.31 -17.18
N LEU A 141 8.42 0.70 -16.43
CA LEU A 141 7.78 2.02 -16.49
C LEU A 141 8.50 2.96 -17.42
N LYS A 142 9.56 2.49 -18.05
CA LYS A 142 10.36 3.34 -18.89
C LYS A 142 9.56 3.93 -20.02
N LYS A 143 9.76 5.19 -20.27
CA LYS A 143 9.12 5.89 -21.35
C LYS A 143 10.07 6.08 -22.50
N SER A 144 9.54 6.01 -23.66
CA SER A 144 10.31 6.32 -24.83
C SER A 144 10.30 7.80 -25.12
#